data_ab4173b76c77c438eac41bdcb54dc016
#
_entry.id   ab4173b76c77c438eac41bdcb54dc016
#
_cell.length_a   1.000
_cell.length_b   1.000
_cell.length_c   1.000
_cell.angle_alpha   90.00
_cell.angle_beta   90.00
_cell.angle_gamma   90.00
#
_symmetry.space_group_name_H-M   'P 1'
#
loop_
_entity.id
_entity.type
_entity.pdbx_description
1 polymer ?
#
loop_
_entity_poly.entity_id
_entity_poly.type
_entity_poly.pdbx_seq_one_letter_code
_entity_poly.pdbx_strand_id
1 'polypeptide(L)'
;SQGTADVLGPMLVEMGVESLKERGVDVTGEVKYVWHFSNPSVADQNSWYVAGDEYIKANYPSWVAVNEPFYSNQDPAQSVSVGESIFEAYPDIDLIICNDSTALPGQCGAAQNKGLTAENVTITGFCPPSGMTTYLENGICTRWGLWDCGIQGALGCYLAAYVSAGNTVKVGDV
;
A
#
# COMPACT_ATOMS: atom_id res chain seq x y z
N SER A 1 5.75 13.14 -10.08
CA SER A 1 4.73 12.49 -9.23
C SER A 1 4.74 10.99 -9.46
N GLN A 2 4.67 10.21 -8.41
CA GLN A 2 4.59 8.74 -8.47
C GLN A 2 3.18 8.23 -8.82
N GLY A 3 2.27 9.11 -9.07
CA GLY A 3 0.86 8.89 -9.35
C GLY A 3 -0.01 9.83 -8.51
N THR A 4 -1.20 10.15 -9.02
CA THR A 4 -2.12 11.05 -8.33
C THR A 4 -2.92 10.29 -7.26
N ALA A 5 -3.32 11.01 -6.21
CA ALA A 5 -4.00 10.41 -5.08
C ALA A 5 -5.36 9.78 -5.45
N ASP A 6 -6.08 10.43 -6.36
CA ASP A 6 -7.37 9.99 -6.90
C ASP A 6 -7.31 8.69 -7.71
N VAL A 7 -6.11 8.29 -8.15
CA VAL A 7 -5.87 7.02 -8.83
C VAL A 7 -5.27 5.99 -7.87
N LEU A 8 -4.21 6.35 -7.15
CA LEU A 8 -3.45 5.38 -6.34
C LEU A 8 -4.15 4.99 -5.03
N GLY A 9 -4.89 5.92 -4.42
CA GLY A 9 -5.68 5.60 -3.22
C GLY A 9 -6.72 4.50 -3.49
N PRO A 10 -7.65 4.70 -4.45
CA PRO A 10 -8.59 3.65 -4.86
C PRO A 10 -7.91 2.35 -5.33
N MET A 11 -6.82 2.43 -6.09
CA MET A 11 -6.10 1.24 -6.57
C MET A 11 -5.57 0.38 -5.42
N LEU A 12 -5.02 1.00 -4.37
CA LEU A 12 -4.57 0.28 -3.16
C LEU A 12 -5.73 -0.46 -2.48
N VAL A 13 -6.88 0.19 -2.38
CA VAL A 13 -8.08 -0.42 -1.80
C VAL A 13 -8.58 -1.58 -2.65
N GLU A 14 -8.70 -1.40 -3.97
CA GLU A 14 -9.18 -2.45 -4.86
C GLU A 14 -8.24 -3.66 -4.91
N MET A 15 -6.92 -3.49 -4.80
CA MET A 15 -5.99 -4.62 -4.62
C MET A 15 -6.31 -5.40 -3.35
N GLY A 16 -6.65 -4.72 -2.25
CA GLY A 16 -7.11 -5.33 -1.01
C GLY A 16 -8.44 -6.07 -1.20
N VAL A 17 -9.41 -5.46 -1.85
CA VAL A 17 -10.72 -6.05 -2.18
C VAL A 17 -10.57 -7.36 -2.95
N GLU A 18 -9.74 -7.36 -3.99
CA GLU A 18 -9.47 -8.55 -4.80
C GLU A 18 -8.86 -9.68 -3.97
N SER A 19 -7.89 -9.37 -3.11
CA SER A 19 -7.26 -10.37 -2.23
C SER A 19 -8.21 -10.87 -1.14
N LEU A 20 -9.09 -10.02 -0.59
CA LEU A 20 -10.14 -10.43 0.34
C LEU A 20 -11.13 -11.39 -0.31
N LYS A 21 -11.56 -11.12 -1.55
CA LYS A 21 -12.44 -12.01 -2.33
C LYS A 21 -11.78 -13.36 -2.61
N GLU A 22 -10.48 -13.37 -2.98
CA GLU A 22 -9.71 -14.61 -3.18
C GLU A 22 -9.65 -15.45 -1.89
N ARG A 23 -9.58 -14.81 -0.72
CA ARG A 23 -9.67 -15.46 0.60
C ARG A 23 -11.09 -15.91 0.96
N GLY A 24 -12.09 -15.52 0.19
CA GLY A 24 -13.51 -15.85 0.46
C GLY A 24 -14.21 -14.93 1.46
N VAL A 25 -13.64 -13.75 1.73
CA VAL A 25 -14.24 -12.73 2.60
C VAL A 25 -15.35 -11.99 1.84
N ASP A 26 -16.50 -11.84 2.47
CA ASP A 26 -17.59 -11.01 1.94
C ASP A 26 -17.25 -9.52 2.13
N VAL A 27 -16.80 -8.90 1.06
CA VAL A 27 -16.41 -7.48 1.07
C VAL A 27 -17.59 -6.51 1.18
N THR A 28 -18.83 -7.00 1.09
CA THR A 28 -20.04 -6.19 1.32
C THR A 28 -20.41 -6.11 2.80
N GLY A 29 -19.88 -7.03 3.60
CA GLY A 29 -20.01 -7.07 5.05
C GLY A 29 -18.99 -6.22 5.79
N GLU A 30 -18.86 -6.47 7.09
CA GLU A 30 -17.84 -5.84 7.92
C GLU A 30 -16.45 -6.38 7.53
N VAL A 31 -15.50 -5.47 7.24
CA VAL A 31 -14.09 -5.76 7.06
C VAL A 31 -13.30 -4.84 7.98
N LYS A 32 -12.49 -5.39 8.84
CA LYS A 32 -11.61 -4.63 9.75
C LYS A 32 -10.31 -4.32 9.05
N TYR A 33 -9.99 -3.04 8.90
CA TYR A 33 -8.80 -2.62 8.18
C TYR A 33 -7.99 -1.56 8.93
N VAL A 34 -6.72 -1.42 8.54
CA VAL A 34 -5.84 -0.35 8.99
C VAL A 34 -4.80 -0.01 7.92
N TRP A 35 -4.31 1.22 7.95
CA TRP A 35 -3.20 1.68 7.14
C TRP A 35 -1.89 1.64 7.91
N HIS A 36 -0.79 1.27 7.23
CA HIS A 36 0.55 1.28 7.77
C HIS A 36 1.53 1.86 6.75
N PHE A 37 2.14 3.01 7.06
CA PHE A 37 3.09 3.67 6.17
C PHE A 37 4.15 4.47 6.94
N SER A 38 4.96 5.26 6.21
CA SER A 38 6.09 5.98 6.78
C SER A 38 5.69 6.95 7.88
N ASN A 39 5.11 8.08 7.51
CA ASN A 39 4.58 9.09 8.44
C ASN A 39 3.75 10.13 7.67
N PRO A 40 2.92 10.94 8.34
CA PRO A 40 2.02 11.89 7.69
C PRO A 40 2.71 13.06 7.00
N SER A 41 4.01 13.29 7.25
CA SER A 41 4.77 14.36 6.56
C SER A 41 5.25 13.96 5.16
N VAL A 42 5.17 12.66 4.80
CA VAL A 42 5.41 12.19 3.43
C VAL A 42 4.16 12.45 2.60
N ALA A 43 4.15 13.59 1.90
CA ALA A 43 2.96 14.15 1.26
C ALA A 43 2.24 13.18 0.31
N ASP A 44 2.99 12.46 -0.54
CA ASP A 44 2.40 11.51 -1.49
C ASP A 44 1.72 10.35 -0.75
N GLN A 45 2.41 9.72 0.20
CA GLN A 45 1.85 8.61 0.98
C GLN A 45 0.61 9.03 1.78
N ASN A 46 0.66 10.20 2.42
CA ASN A 46 -0.48 10.73 3.14
C ASN A 46 -1.66 11.03 2.21
N SER A 47 -1.42 11.59 1.02
CA SER A 47 -2.48 11.86 0.05
C SER A 47 -3.14 10.58 -0.48
N TRP A 48 -2.37 9.51 -0.70
CA TRP A 48 -2.91 8.21 -1.12
C TRP A 48 -3.75 7.56 -0.01
N TYR A 49 -3.29 7.66 1.25
CA TYR A 49 -4.07 7.23 2.40
C TYR A 49 -5.42 7.96 2.46
N VAL A 50 -5.41 9.29 2.44
CA VAL A 50 -6.64 10.09 2.53
C VAL A 50 -7.62 9.73 1.41
N ALA A 51 -7.15 9.69 0.16
CA ALA A 51 -8.00 9.35 -0.98
C ALA A 51 -8.51 7.89 -0.92
N GLY A 52 -7.68 6.94 -0.47
CA GLY A 52 -8.08 5.56 -0.29
C GLY A 52 -9.10 5.38 0.83
N ASP A 53 -8.93 6.06 1.95
CA ASP A 53 -9.85 6.01 3.08
C ASP A 53 -11.21 6.67 2.75
N GLU A 54 -11.20 7.78 2.00
CA GLU A 54 -12.41 8.38 1.44
C GLU A 54 -13.11 7.43 0.46
N TYR A 55 -12.35 6.73 -0.38
CA TYR A 55 -12.88 5.72 -1.29
C TYR A 55 -13.52 4.55 -0.55
N ILE A 56 -12.90 4.04 0.53
CA ILE A 56 -13.49 3.02 1.39
C ILE A 56 -14.83 3.51 1.96
N LYS A 57 -14.86 4.68 2.56
CA LYS A 57 -16.08 5.25 3.15
C LYS A 57 -17.22 5.41 2.14
N ALA A 58 -16.90 5.71 0.89
CA ALA A 58 -17.89 5.88 -0.17
C ALA A 58 -18.41 4.56 -0.76
N ASN A 59 -17.54 3.54 -0.92
CA ASN A 59 -17.87 2.32 -1.65
C ASN A 59 -18.05 1.09 -0.74
N TYR A 60 -17.46 1.11 0.46
CA TYR A 60 -17.48 0.03 1.44
C TYR A 60 -17.89 0.55 2.84
N PRO A 61 -19.11 1.13 2.99
CA PRO A 61 -19.50 1.82 4.21
C PRO A 61 -19.63 0.93 5.45
N SER A 62 -19.64 -0.39 5.27
CA SER A 62 -19.64 -1.38 6.35
C SER A 62 -18.24 -1.70 6.89
N TRP A 63 -17.18 -1.25 6.21
CA TRP A 63 -15.81 -1.48 6.66
C TRP A 63 -15.47 -0.61 7.87
N VAL A 64 -14.63 -1.16 8.75
CA VAL A 64 -14.27 -0.53 10.02
C VAL A 64 -12.76 -0.30 10.09
N ALA A 65 -12.34 0.96 10.10
CA ALA A 65 -10.97 1.31 10.45
C ALA A 65 -10.76 1.02 11.95
N VAL A 66 -9.88 0.06 12.26
CA VAL A 66 -9.66 -0.34 13.67
C VAL A 66 -8.82 0.67 14.44
N ASN A 67 -8.06 1.51 13.74
CA ASN A 67 -7.26 2.60 14.30
C ASN A 67 -6.98 3.67 13.24
N GLU A 68 -6.46 4.82 13.68
CA GLU A 68 -5.71 5.74 12.82
C GLU A 68 -4.49 5.02 12.23
N PRO A 69 -3.90 5.51 11.13
CA PRO A 69 -2.74 4.86 10.53
C PRO A 69 -1.58 4.63 11.50
N PHE A 70 -0.90 3.52 11.33
CA PHE A 70 0.38 3.25 12.01
C PHE A 70 1.55 3.76 11.18
N TYR A 71 2.61 4.21 11.85
CA TYR A 71 3.76 4.84 11.22
C TYR A 71 5.07 4.17 11.61
N SER A 72 5.93 3.90 10.64
CA SER A 72 7.22 3.23 10.84
C SER A 72 8.44 4.01 10.34
N ASN A 73 8.25 5.29 9.95
CA ASN A 73 9.31 6.25 9.60
C ASN A 73 10.33 5.75 8.55
N GLN A 74 9.92 4.86 7.65
CA GLN A 74 10.79 4.19 6.66
C GLN A 74 11.93 3.37 7.30
N ASP A 75 11.78 2.97 8.54
CA ASP A 75 12.74 2.09 9.23
C ASP A 75 12.28 0.64 9.11
N PRO A 76 13.09 -0.26 8.52
CA PRO A 76 12.71 -1.66 8.33
C PRO A 76 12.44 -2.41 9.65
N ALA A 77 13.24 -2.17 10.70
CA ALA A 77 13.07 -2.83 11.99
C ALA A 77 11.81 -2.31 12.70
N GLN A 78 11.58 -1.00 12.65
CA GLN A 78 10.38 -0.39 13.18
C GLN A 78 9.14 -0.88 12.42
N SER A 79 9.22 -1.09 11.10
CA SER A 79 8.10 -1.61 10.30
C SER A 79 7.67 -3.01 10.75
N VAL A 80 8.62 -3.88 11.09
CA VAL A 80 8.31 -5.20 11.66
C VAL A 80 7.67 -5.06 13.03
N SER A 81 8.26 -4.25 13.93
CA SER A 81 7.74 -4.07 15.30
C SER A 81 6.34 -3.46 15.32
N VAL A 82 6.06 -2.50 14.43
CA VAL A 82 4.73 -1.91 14.24
C VAL A 82 3.76 -2.97 13.73
N GLY A 83 4.16 -3.78 12.75
CA GLY A 83 3.34 -4.87 12.24
C GLY A 83 2.98 -5.91 13.30
N GLU A 84 3.92 -6.29 14.14
CA GLU A 84 3.68 -7.20 15.28
C GLU A 84 2.69 -6.60 16.27
N SER A 85 2.83 -5.29 16.58
CA SER A 85 1.92 -4.57 17.46
C SER A 85 0.49 -4.49 16.90
N ILE A 86 0.33 -4.32 15.59
CA ILE A 86 -0.99 -4.37 14.92
C ILE A 86 -1.66 -5.73 15.15
N PHE A 87 -0.96 -6.83 14.91
CA PHE A 87 -1.50 -8.16 15.10
C PHE A 87 -1.79 -8.50 16.57
N GLU A 88 -1.06 -7.91 17.52
CA GLU A 88 -1.31 -8.09 18.96
C GLU A 88 -2.56 -7.33 19.41
N ALA A 89 -2.73 -6.09 18.91
CA ALA A 89 -3.87 -5.26 19.27
C ALA A 89 -5.16 -5.69 18.55
N TYR A 90 -5.04 -6.19 17.31
CA TYR A 90 -6.16 -6.52 16.43
C TYR A 90 -5.98 -7.92 15.83
N PRO A 91 -6.13 -9.00 16.62
CA PRO A 91 -5.89 -10.37 16.15
C PRO A 91 -6.91 -10.85 15.11
N ASP A 92 -8.01 -10.15 14.94
CA ASP A 92 -9.08 -10.40 13.98
C ASP A 92 -9.12 -9.39 12.82
N ILE A 93 -7.98 -8.73 12.54
CA ILE A 93 -7.88 -7.78 11.42
C ILE A 93 -7.93 -8.51 10.08
N ASP A 94 -8.71 -7.98 9.14
CA ASP A 94 -8.90 -8.56 7.82
C ASP A 94 -7.92 -8.04 6.77
N LEU A 95 -7.62 -6.72 6.82
CA LEU A 95 -6.85 -6.02 5.79
C LEU A 95 -5.88 -5.02 6.37
N ILE A 96 -4.63 -5.08 5.92
CA ILE A 96 -3.61 -4.07 6.20
C ILE A 96 -3.10 -3.50 4.87
N ILE A 97 -3.23 -2.18 4.70
CA ILE A 97 -2.81 -1.47 3.49
C ILE A 97 -1.52 -0.71 3.79
N CYS A 98 -0.43 -1.09 3.11
CA CYS A 98 0.89 -0.52 3.30
C CYS A 98 1.30 0.29 2.05
N ASN A 99 1.00 1.58 2.05
CA ASN A 99 1.33 2.46 0.92
C ASN A 99 2.77 3.02 0.97
N ASP A 100 3.68 2.24 1.55
CA ASP A 100 5.11 2.53 1.68
C ASP A 100 5.95 1.28 1.42
N SER A 101 7.02 1.41 0.65
CA SER A 101 7.87 0.29 0.21
C SER A 101 8.74 -0.32 1.32
N THR A 102 8.78 0.29 2.51
CA THR A 102 9.43 -0.24 3.71
C THR A 102 8.40 -0.88 4.65
N ALA A 103 7.23 -0.25 4.77
CA ALA A 103 6.15 -0.74 5.61
C ALA A 103 5.59 -2.09 5.11
N LEU A 104 5.41 -2.27 3.79
CA LEU A 104 4.85 -3.50 3.24
C LEU A 104 5.70 -4.74 3.55
N PRO A 105 7.01 -4.81 3.22
CA PRO A 105 7.82 -5.96 3.60
C PRO A 105 7.97 -6.11 5.11
N GLY A 106 7.99 -5.03 5.89
CA GLY A 106 8.01 -5.09 7.36
C GLY A 106 6.74 -5.72 7.93
N GLN A 107 5.57 -5.34 7.42
CA GLN A 107 4.28 -5.94 7.80
C GLN A 107 4.21 -7.43 7.43
N CYS A 108 4.73 -7.80 6.26
CA CYS A 108 4.85 -9.20 5.84
C CYS A 108 5.83 -9.98 6.74
N GLY A 109 6.94 -9.37 7.15
CA GLY A 109 7.86 -9.94 8.13
C GLY A 109 7.21 -10.20 9.49
N ALA A 110 6.39 -9.27 9.97
CA ALA A 110 5.60 -9.45 11.19
C ALA A 110 4.60 -10.61 11.06
N ALA A 111 3.92 -10.75 9.91
CA ALA A 111 3.04 -11.88 9.63
C ALA A 111 3.81 -13.20 9.62
N GLN A 112 4.99 -13.24 9.00
CA GLN A 112 5.87 -14.41 8.99
C GLN A 112 6.29 -14.84 10.40
N ASN A 113 6.68 -13.89 11.25
CA ASN A 113 7.05 -14.15 12.65
C ASN A 113 5.91 -14.77 13.45
N LYS A 114 4.67 -14.43 13.12
CA LYS A 114 3.46 -14.97 13.74
C LYS A 114 2.88 -16.21 13.04
N GLY A 115 3.50 -16.68 11.96
CA GLY A 115 3.05 -17.83 11.17
C GLY A 115 1.75 -17.58 10.40
N LEU A 116 1.45 -16.32 10.08
CA LEU A 116 0.28 -15.91 9.31
C LEU A 116 0.59 -15.94 7.80
N THR A 117 -0.42 -16.21 7.01
CA THR A 117 -0.38 -16.20 5.53
C THR A 117 -1.56 -15.41 4.97
N ALA A 118 -1.65 -15.32 3.64
CA ALA A 118 -2.80 -14.71 2.97
C ALA A 118 -4.14 -15.44 3.23
N GLU A 119 -4.12 -16.61 3.84
CA GLU A 119 -5.33 -17.30 4.30
C GLU A 119 -5.89 -16.70 5.61
N ASN A 120 -5.03 -16.06 6.40
CA ASN A 120 -5.39 -15.53 7.72
C ASN A 120 -5.67 -14.02 7.67
N VAL A 121 -4.85 -13.25 6.94
CA VAL A 121 -4.92 -11.79 6.84
C VAL A 121 -4.56 -11.36 5.43
N THR A 122 -5.20 -10.31 4.94
CA THR A 122 -4.84 -9.69 3.68
C THR A 122 -3.87 -8.53 3.93
N ILE A 123 -2.70 -8.59 3.29
CA ILE A 123 -1.69 -7.53 3.32
C ILE A 123 -1.44 -7.10 1.87
N THR A 124 -1.57 -5.82 1.58
CA THR A 124 -1.30 -5.24 0.25
C THR A 124 -0.63 -3.89 0.36
N GLY A 125 -0.11 -3.38 -0.73
CA GLY A 125 0.54 -2.06 -0.73
C GLY A 125 1.46 -1.83 -1.91
N PHE A 126 2.49 -1.02 -1.72
CA PHE A 126 3.50 -0.71 -2.74
C PHE A 126 4.88 -1.19 -2.31
N CYS A 127 5.55 -1.94 -3.18
CA CYS A 127 6.95 -2.32 -2.98
C CYS A 127 7.59 -2.77 -4.31
N PRO A 128 8.91 -2.57 -4.53
CA PRO A 128 9.63 -3.22 -5.60
C PRO A 128 9.56 -4.75 -5.48
N PRO A 129 9.43 -5.49 -6.59
CA PRO A 129 9.34 -6.96 -6.56
C PRO A 129 10.46 -7.64 -5.80
N SER A 130 11.68 -7.10 -5.86
CA SER A 130 12.85 -7.63 -5.14
C SER A 130 12.66 -7.66 -3.61
N GLY A 131 11.82 -6.78 -3.06
CA GLY A 131 11.50 -6.76 -1.62
C GLY A 131 10.39 -7.74 -1.24
N MET A 132 9.67 -8.30 -2.22
CA MET A 132 8.46 -9.09 -1.98
C MET A 132 8.56 -10.55 -2.39
N THR A 133 9.62 -10.96 -3.09
CA THR A 133 9.79 -12.32 -3.64
C THR A 133 9.55 -13.40 -2.58
N THR A 134 10.23 -13.28 -1.44
CA THR A 134 10.11 -14.25 -0.33
C THR A 134 8.68 -14.35 0.20
N TYR A 135 7.98 -13.22 0.31
CA TYR A 135 6.62 -13.17 0.86
C TYR A 135 5.57 -13.69 -0.13
N LEU A 136 5.83 -13.56 -1.43
CA LEU A 136 5.03 -14.21 -2.47
C LEU A 136 5.22 -15.73 -2.44
N GLU A 137 6.47 -16.20 -2.39
CA GLU A 137 6.79 -17.64 -2.35
C GLU A 137 6.21 -18.33 -1.10
N ASN A 138 6.22 -17.63 0.04
CA ASN A 138 5.66 -18.13 1.30
C ASN A 138 4.13 -17.92 1.42
N GLY A 139 3.49 -17.31 0.43
CA GLY A 139 2.06 -17.06 0.43
C GLY A 139 1.57 -16.06 1.49
N ILE A 140 2.45 -15.14 1.93
CA ILE A 140 2.11 -14.12 2.93
C ILE A 140 1.42 -12.92 2.28
N CYS A 141 1.94 -12.49 1.11
CA CYS A 141 1.37 -11.41 0.32
C CYS A 141 1.30 -11.82 -1.14
N THR A 142 0.11 -11.89 -1.70
CA THR A 142 -0.12 -12.39 -3.06
C THR A 142 -0.37 -11.27 -4.07
N ARG A 143 -0.63 -10.05 -3.59
CA ARG A 143 -0.97 -8.91 -4.46
C ARG A 143 -0.43 -7.60 -3.89
N TRP A 144 0.38 -6.92 -4.69
CA TRP A 144 0.87 -5.56 -4.42
C TRP A 144 1.14 -4.82 -5.72
N GLY A 145 1.35 -3.50 -5.62
CA GLY A 145 1.63 -2.63 -6.75
C GLY A 145 3.04 -2.07 -6.76
N LEU A 146 3.42 -1.54 -7.91
CA LEU A 146 4.66 -0.80 -8.12
C LEU A 146 4.46 0.18 -9.29
N TRP A 147 5.05 1.36 -9.17
CA TRP A 147 5.34 2.21 -10.33
C TRP A 147 6.73 1.86 -10.89
N ASP A 148 6.88 1.92 -12.21
CA ASP A 148 8.16 1.65 -12.86
C ASP A 148 9.10 2.86 -12.71
N CYS A 149 10.02 2.79 -11.75
CA CYS A 149 11.01 3.84 -11.48
C CYS A 149 11.96 4.04 -12.68
N GLY A 150 12.21 3.02 -13.50
CA GLY A 150 13.03 3.11 -14.69
C GLY A 150 12.37 3.98 -15.76
N ILE A 151 11.10 3.70 -16.07
CA ILE A 151 10.30 4.52 -17.00
C ILE A 151 10.14 5.95 -16.47
N GLN A 152 9.85 6.11 -15.16
CA GLN A 152 9.73 7.42 -14.53
C GLN A 152 11.01 8.24 -14.65
N GLY A 153 12.17 7.64 -14.37
CA GLY A 153 13.48 8.28 -14.50
C GLY A 153 13.81 8.64 -15.96
N ALA A 154 13.57 7.72 -16.89
CA ALA A 154 13.77 7.96 -18.32
C ALA A 154 12.90 9.10 -18.84
N LEU A 155 11.63 9.15 -18.45
CA LEU A 155 10.71 10.24 -18.80
C LEU A 155 11.19 11.58 -18.23
N GLY A 156 11.66 11.59 -16.98
CA GLY A 156 12.22 12.80 -16.36
C GLY A 156 13.42 13.34 -17.13
N CYS A 157 14.37 12.47 -17.52
CA CYS A 157 15.52 12.85 -18.34
C CYS A 157 15.10 13.34 -19.73
N TYR A 158 14.15 12.66 -20.37
CA TYR A 158 13.62 13.07 -21.68
C TYR A 158 12.97 14.46 -21.60
N LEU A 159 12.09 14.69 -20.63
CA LEU A 159 11.42 15.98 -20.43
C LEU A 159 12.43 17.11 -20.15
N ALA A 160 13.45 16.84 -19.33
CA ALA A 160 14.51 17.83 -19.06
C ALA A 160 15.27 18.21 -20.35
N ALA A 161 15.64 17.21 -21.16
CA ALA A 161 16.29 17.44 -22.46
C ALA A 161 15.37 18.19 -23.45
N TYR A 162 14.09 17.82 -23.49
CA TYR A 162 13.08 18.44 -24.35
C TYR A 162 12.88 19.92 -24.03
N VAL A 163 12.74 20.25 -22.73
CA VAL A 163 12.63 21.65 -22.28
C VAL A 163 13.93 22.43 -22.50
N SER A 164 15.10 21.81 -22.28
CA SER A 164 16.40 22.44 -22.55
C SER A 164 16.60 22.77 -24.02
N ALA A 165 15.95 22.09 -24.94
CA ALA A 165 15.95 22.39 -26.36
C ALA A 165 14.97 23.53 -26.75
N GLY A 166 14.39 24.23 -25.77
CA GLY A 166 13.47 25.35 -25.97
C GLY A 166 12.01 24.97 -26.18
N ASN A 167 11.66 23.71 -26.01
CA ASN A 167 10.27 23.25 -26.09
C ASN A 167 9.51 23.52 -24.79
N THR A 168 8.19 23.51 -24.87
CA THR A 168 7.31 23.67 -23.70
C THR A 168 6.50 22.41 -23.47
N VAL A 169 6.29 22.07 -22.19
CA VAL A 169 5.42 20.96 -21.75
C VAL A 169 4.24 21.56 -21.00
N LYS A 170 3.06 21.03 -21.25
CA LYS A 170 1.81 21.42 -20.58
C LYS A 170 1.21 20.24 -19.84
N VAL A 171 0.37 20.50 -18.84
CA VAL A 171 -0.42 19.47 -18.18
C VAL A 171 -1.35 18.84 -19.22
N GLY A 172 -1.28 17.50 -19.34
CA GLY A 172 -2.06 16.72 -20.31
C GLY A 172 -1.30 16.36 -21.59
N ASP A 173 -0.06 16.81 -21.78
CA ASP A 173 0.78 16.30 -22.86
C ASP A 173 1.15 14.82 -22.59
N VAL A 174 1.09 13.96 -23.61
CA VAL A 174 1.41 12.53 -23.59
C VAL A 174 2.43 12.19 -24.66
#